data_8740f1a73a9de9fc7af7414b64b0c14f
#
_entry.id   8740f1a73a9de9fc7af7414b64b0c14f
#
_cell.length_a   1.000
_cell.length_b   1.000
_cell.length_c   1.000
_cell.angle_alpha   90.00
_cell.angle_beta   90.00
_cell.angle_gamma   90.00
#
_symmetry.space_group_name_H-M   'P 1'
#
loop_
_entity.id
_entity.type
_entity.pdbx_description
1 polymer ?
#
loop_
_entity_poly.entity_id
_entity_poly.type
_entity_poly.pdbx_seq_one_letter_code
_entity_poly.pdbx_strand_id
1 'polypeptide(L)'
;NELTAETIQTLAARFPGFYLFKDTSGNDHVARSSLDLHGIFLVRGAEGDYHRWLTNAGGPYNGFLLSSSNVFAEQLTAIRSMLDEGQARAAAALSEQMERVIEKCFKLVKGFPAGNAFANAIKILDHIMAFGEECLHRDPPLLYSGVRLPVEFIEYAAGLLRQEELFPARGYIS
;
A
#
# COMPACT_ATOMS: atom_id res chain seq x y z
N ASN A 1 19.17 -4.58 6.33
CA ASN A 1 19.84 -5.59 5.49
C ASN A 1 18.87 -5.98 4.37
N GLU A 2 19.26 -5.73 3.12
CA GLU A 2 18.52 -6.11 1.93
C GLU A 2 19.12 -7.38 1.33
N LEU A 3 18.27 -8.23 0.74
CA LEU A 3 18.75 -9.36 -0.04
C LEU A 3 19.21 -8.87 -1.43
N THR A 4 20.31 -9.42 -1.92
CA THR A 4 20.79 -9.11 -3.28
C THR A 4 20.11 -10.00 -4.32
N ALA A 5 20.16 -9.59 -5.58
CA ALA A 5 19.59 -10.35 -6.67
C ALA A 5 20.28 -11.74 -6.83
N GLU A 6 21.59 -11.81 -6.59
CA GLU A 6 22.36 -13.07 -6.61
C GLU A 6 21.90 -14.03 -5.49
N THR A 7 21.58 -13.47 -4.31
CA THR A 7 21.05 -14.27 -3.20
C THR A 7 19.68 -14.84 -3.58
N ILE A 8 18.80 -14.03 -4.15
CA ILE A 8 17.48 -14.47 -4.60
C ILE A 8 17.59 -15.51 -5.72
N GLN A 9 18.44 -15.28 -6.71
CA GLN A 9 18.73 -16.26 -7.77
C GLN A 9 19.19 -17.61 -7.19
N THR A 10 20.13 -17.57 -6.24
CA THR A 10 20.64 -18.79 -5.58
C THR A 10 19.55 -19.53 -4.82
N LEU A 11 18.70 -18.80 -4.08
CA LEU A 11 17.58 -19.41 -3.35
C LEU A 11 16.58 -20.06 -4.28
N ALA A 12 16.22 -19.38 -5.38
CA ALA A 12 15.31 -19.89 -6.39
C ALA A 12 15.82 -21.16 -7.06
N ALA A 13 17.09 -21.17 -7.43
CA ALA A 13 17.72 -22.33 -8.06
C ALA A 13 17.81 -23.55 -7.11
N ARG A 14 17.98 -23.33 -5.80
CA ARG A 14 18.21 -24.41 -4.83
C ARG A 14 16.94 -24.93 -4.17
N PHE A 15 15.90 -24.10 -4.05
CA PHE A 15 14.71 -24.43 -3.27
C PHE A 15 13.43 -24.29 -4.13
N PRO A 16 12.89 -25.40 -4.66
CA PRO A 16 11.70 -25.36 -5.50
C PRO A 16 10.45 -24.74 -4.83
N GLY A 17 10.42 -24.72 -3.49
CA GLY A 17 9.37 -24.07 -2.71
C GLY A 17 9.54 -22.55 -2.55
N PHE A 18 10.65 -21.98 -3.02
CA PHE A 18 10.90 -20.54 -3.02
C PHE A 18 10.37 -19.93 -4.31
N TYR A 19 9.08 -19.68 -4.38
CA TYR A 19 8.36 -19.25 -5.58
C TYR A 19 7.87 -17.80 -5.54
N LEU A 20 8.02 -17.11 -4.41
CA LEU A 20 7.60 -15.72 -4.25
C LEU A 20 8.64 -14.92 -3.47
N PHE A 21 8.93 -13.71 -3.95
CA PHE A 21 9.74 -12.74 -3.24
C PHE A 21 8.98 -11.42 -3.10
N LYS A 22 8.85 -10.94 -1.85
CA LYS A 22 8.32 -9.61 -1.53
C LYS A 22 9.45 -8.62 -1.33
N ASP A 23 9.50 -7.58 -2.16
CA ASP A 23 10.45 -6.48 -2.02
C ASP A 23 9.78 -5.26 -1.38
N THR A 24 10.20 -4.92 -0.17
CA THR A 24 9.75 -3.73 0.58
C THR A 24 10.83 -2.64 0.67
N SER A 25 11.97 -2.82 0.00
CA SER A 25 13.10 -1.90 0.10
C SER A 25 12.80 -0.51 -0.48
N GLY A 26 11.98 -0.45 -1.53
CA GLY A 26 11.77 0.74 -2.33
C GLY A 26 12.95 1.06 -3.26
N ASN A 27 14.06 0.31 -3.17
CA ASN A 27 15.21 0.40 -4.07
C ASN A 27 15.02 -0.44 -5.33
N ASP A 28 14.17 -1.47 -5.22
CA ASP A 28 13.75 -2.33 -6.32
C ASP A 28 14.92 -3.03 -7.06
N HIS A 29 16.08 -3.21 -6.40
CA HIS A 29 17.30 -3.74 -7.02
C HIS A 29 17.16 -5.17 -7.53
N VAL A 30 16.44 -6.03 -6.78
CA VAL A 30 16.20 -7.41 -7.18
C VAL A 30 15.34 -7.46 -8.43
N ALA A 31 14.20 -6.75 -8.41
CA ALA A 31 13.23 -6.75 -9.48
C ALA A 31 13.77 -6.12 -10.79
N ARG A 32 14.72 -5.17 -10.65
CA ARG A 32 15.37 -4.50 -11.79
C ARG A 32 16.65 -5.18 -12.28
N SER A 33 17.07 -6.26 -11.62
CA SER A 33 18.27 -7.00 -12.05
C SER A 33 18.05 -7.68 -13.39
N SER A 34 19.14 -7.89 -14.14
CA SER A 34 19.13 -8.68 -15.37
C SER A 34 19.34 -10.18 -15.13
N LEU A 35 19.41 -10.61 -13.85
CA LEU A 35 19.63 -12.01 -13.51
C LEU A 35 18.35 -12.82 -13.77
N ASP A 36 18.55 -14.06 -14.20
CA ASP A 36 17.45 -15.03 -14.24
C ASP A 36 17.05 -15.42 -12.82
N LEU A 37 15.88 -15.01 -12.41
CA LEU A 37 15.31 -15.32 -11.10
C LEU A 37 14.46 -16.61 -11.09
N HIS A 38 14.60 -17.45 -12.13
CA HIS A 38 13.95 -18.76 -12.23
C HIS A 38 12.41 -18.71 -12.10
N GLY A 39 11.79 -17.67 -12.62
CA GLY A 39 10.32 -17.54 -12.63
C GLY A 39 9.68 -17.24 -11.29
N ILE A 40 10.43 -16.74 -10.31
CA ILE A 40 9.86 -16.28 -9.03
C ILE A 40 8.79 -15.22 -9.28
N PHE A 41 7.67 -15.34 -8.57
CA PHE A 41 6.63 -14.32 -8.52
C PHE A 41 7.10 -13.14 -7.66
N LEU A 42 7.36 -11.99 -8.29
CA LEU A 42 7.82 -10.79 -7.62
C LEU A 42 6.64 -9.93 -7.18
N VAL A 43 6.57 -9.59 -5.91
CA VAL A 43 5.57 -8.65 -5.38
C VAL A 43 6.24 -7.45 -4.74
N ARG A 44 5.75 -6.25 -5.09
CA ARG A 44 6.22 -5.01 -4.49
C ARG A 44 5.50 -4.76 -3.17
N GLY A 45 6.28 -4.49 -2.13
CA GLY A 45 5.79 -4.15 -0.80
C GLY A 45 6.07 -2.70 -0.41
N ALA A 46 6.72 -1.92 -1.29
CA ALA A 46 6.93 -0.49 -1.11
C ALA A 46 5.76 0.30 -1.68
N GLU A 47 5.29 1.29 -0.93
CA GLU A 47 4.20 2.18 -1.32
C GLU A 47 4.62 3.14 -2.43
N GLY A 48 3.65 3.67 -3.16
CA GLY A 48 3.81 4.71 -4.17
C GLY A 48 4.05 4.22 -5.61
N ASP A 49 3.80 5.13 -6.55
CA ASP A 49 3.95 4.89 -8.00
C ASP A 49 3.18 3.65 -8.50
N TYR A 50 2.02 3.33 -7.95
CA TYR A 50 1.29 2.08 -8.22
C TYR A 50 1.01 1.84 -9.71
N HIS A 51 0.89 2.90 -10.51
CA HIS A 51 0.58 2.86 -11.93
C HIS A 51 1.73 2.39 -12.82
N ARG A 52 2.95 2.19 -12.31
CA ARG A 52 4.14 1.95 -13.14
C ARG A 52 4.93 0.69 -12.81
N TRP A 53 4.64 0.05 -11.68
CA TRP A 53 5.45 -1.05 -11.18
C TRP A 53 5.02 -2.44 -11.68
N LEU A 54 3.77 -2.59 -12.11
CA LEU A 54 3.25 -3.87 -12.56
C LEU A 54 3.68 -4.20 -14.00
N THR A 55 3.76 -5.50 -14.31
CA THR A 55 4.15 -5.98 -15.64
C THR A 55 3.25 -5.47 -16.75
N ASN A 56 1.95 -5.27 -16.52
CA ASN A 56 1.02 -4.69 -17.48
C ASN A 56 1.27 -3.19 -17.77
N ALA A 57 2.06 -2.52 -16.92
CA ALA A 57 2.56 -1.17 -17.15
C ALA A 57 4.01 -1.14 -17.66
N GLY A 58 4.59 -2.30 -17.97
CA GLY A 58 6.01 -2.42 -18.33
C GLY A 58 6.96 -2.44 -17.14
N GLY A 59 6.44 -2.54 -15.91
CA GLY A 59 7.21 -2.67 -14.68
C GLY A 59 7.69 -4.11 -14.42
N PRO A 60 8.53 -4.32 -13.40
CA PRO A 60 9.15 -5.61 -13.14
C PRO A 60 8.35 -6.52 -12.20
N TYR A 61 7.23 -6.07 -11.61
CA TYR A 61 6.51 -6.83 -10.58
C TYR A 61 5.24 -7.48 -11.13
N ASN A 62 4.99 -8.70 -10.65
CA ASN A 62 3.77 -9.45 -10.96
C ASN A 62 2.55 -8.96 -10.14
N GLY A 63 2.79 -8.35 -8.99
CA GLY A 63 1.72 -7.89 -8.11
C GLY A 63 2.18 -6.99 -6.98
N PHE A 64 1.22 -6.60 -6.15
CA PHE A 64 1.46 -5.84 -4.93
C PHE A 64 1.15 -6.68 -3.68
N LEU A 65 1.90 -6.43 -2.60
CA LEU A 65 1.61 -6.91 -1.25
C LEU A 65 1.89 -5.74 -0.28
N LEU A 66 0.95 -4.82 -0.24
CA LEU A 66 1.05 -3.50 0.39
C LEU A 66 0.21 -3.42 1.66
N SER A 67 0.63 -2.58 2.61
CA SER A 67 -0.20 -2.19 3.76
C SER A 67 -1.45 -1.42 3.31
N SER A 68 -1.30 -0.56 2.30
CA SER A 68 -2.40 0.19 1.69
C SER A 68 -3.49 -0.67 1.06
N SER A 69 -3.20 -1.93 0.70
CA SER A 69 -4.21 -2.85 0.17
C SER A 69 -5.35 -3.16 1.16
N ASN A 70 -5.13 -2.96 2.46
CA ASN A 70 -6.21 -3.10 3.46
C ASN A 70 -7.25 -1.98 3.36
N VAL A 71 -6.90 -0.87 2.72
CA VAL A 71 -7.73 0.34 2.64
C VAL A 71 -8.16 0.62 1.21
N PHE A 72 -7.25 0.46 0.25
CA PHE A 72 -7.40 0.86 -1.14
C PHE A 72 -7.37 -0.33 -2.12
N ALA A 73 -7.91 -1.49 -1.73
CA ALA A 73 -7.96 -2.66 -2.60
C ALA A 73 -8.73 -2.39 -3.91
N GLU A 74 -9.85 -1.67 -3.83
CA GLU A 74 -10.64 -1.28 -4.99
C GLU A 74 -9.87 -0.35 -5.93
N GLN A 75 -9.19 0.66 -5.38
CA GLN A 75 -8.38 1.62 -6.15
C GLN A 75 -7.19 0.95 -6.83
N LEU A 76 -6.50 0.05 -6.11
CA LEU A 76 -5.40 -0.74 -6.69
C LEU A 76 -5.89 -1.66 -7.81
N THR A 77 -7.08 -2.25 -7.66
CA THR A 77 -7.72 -3.04 -8.71
C THR A 77 -8.10 -2.17 -9.90
N ALA A 78 -8.67 -0.98 -9.64
CA ALA A 78 -9.02 -0.02 -10.68
C ALA A 78 -7.79 0.44 -11.47
N ILE A 79 -6.67 0.77 -10.79
CA ILE A 79 -5.41 1.12 -11.46
C ILE A 79 -4.98 -0.01 -12.40
N ARG A 80 -5.02 -1.26 -11.95
CA ARG A 80 -4.67 -2.41 -12.78
C ARG A 80 -5.57 -2.52 -14.02
N SER A 81 -6.89 -2.43 -13.83
CA SER A 81 -7.85 -2.49 -14.94
C SER A 81 -7.65 -1.35 -15.95
N MET A 82 -7.43 -0.12 -15.46
CA MET A 82 -7.12 1.03 -16.31
C MET A 82 -5.85 0.82 -17.15
N LEU A 83 -4.82 0.19 -16.57
CA LEU A 83 -3.59 -0.14 -17.29
C LEU A 83 -3.83 -1.20 -18.37
N ASP A 84 -4.61 -2.23 -18.06
CA ASP A 84 -4.99 -3.28 -19.01
C ASP A 84 -5.82 -2.72 -20.19
N GLU A 85 -6.58 -1.64 -19.95
CA GLU A 85 -7.39 -0.92 -20.94
C GLU A 85 -6.60 0.21 -21.67
N GLY A 86 -5.33 0.39 -21.35
CA GLY A 86 -4.49 1.44 -21.95
C GLY A 86 -4.75 2.86 -21.42
N GLN A 87 -5.50 3.00 -20.32
CA GLN A 87 -5.86 4.28 -19.68
C GLN A 87 -4.77 4.78 -18.74
N ALA A 88 -3.52 4.83 -19.18
CA ALA A 88 -2.36 5.12 -18.33
C ALA A 88 -2.45 6.44 -17.55
N ARG A 89 -3.07 7.49 -18.14
CA ARG A 89 -3.24 8.79 -17.47
C ARG A 89 -4.21 8.71 -16.29
N ALA A 90 -5.32 7.98 -16.44
CA ALA A 90 -6.29 7.78 -15.37
C ALA A 90 -5.67 6.96 -14.23
N ALA A 91 -4.95 5.89 -14.56
CA ALA A 91 -4.21 5.09 -13.61
C ALA A 91 -3.19 5.91 -12.81
N ALA A 92 -2.44 6.80 -13.48
CA ALA A 92 -1.47 7.67 -12.83
C ALA A 92 -2.17 8.67 -11.89
N ALA A 93 -3.26 9.30 -12.31
CA ALA A 93 -4.00 10.25 -11.47
C ALA A 93 -4.52 9.60 -10.19
N LEU A 94 -5.12 8.41 -10.27
CA LEU A 94 -5.59 7.66 -9.11
C LEU A 94 -4.42 7.21 -8.19
N SER A 95 -3.30 6.77 -8.79
CA SER A 95 -2.07 6.46 -8.03
C SER A 95 -1.60 7.66 -7.21
N GLU A 96 -1.52 8.84 -7.81
CA GLU A 96 -1.10 10.07 -7.15
C GLU A 96 -2.04 10.51 -6.02
N GLN A 97 -3.37 10.34 -6.19
CA GLN A 97 -4.35 10.61 -5.13
C GLN A 97 -4.09 9.73 -3.91
N MET A 98 -3.94 8.43 -4.12
CA MET A 98 -3.64 7.47 -3.06
C MET A 98 -2.31 7.80 -2.35
N GLU A 99 -1.26 8.10 -3.12
CA GLU A 99 0.06 8.44 -2.60
C GLU A 99 0.01 9.65 -1.68
N ARG A 100 -0.68 10.72 -2.09
CA ARG A 100 -0.84 11.93 -1.26
C ARG A 100 -1.50 11.61 0.08
N VAL A 101 -2.54 10.79 0.10
CA VAL A 101 -3.22 10.39 1.34
C VAL A 101 -2.27 9.57 2.22
N ILE A 102 -1.64 8.53 1.67
CA ILE A 102 -0.78 7.62 2.42
C ILE A 102 0.43 8.36 2.99
N GLU A 103 1.10 9.19 2.17
CA GLU A 103 2.27 9.95 2.61
C GLU A 103 1.94 10.92 3.75
N LYS A 104 0.82 11.66 3.63
CA LYS A 104 0.37 12.60 4.66
C LYS A 104 -0.04 11.87 5.94
N CYS A 105 -0.71 10.72 5.84
CA CYS A 105 -1.04 9.90 7.00
C CYS A 105 0.20 9.31 7.68
N PHE A 106 1.22 8.89 6.93
CA PHE A 106 2.49 8.46 7.51
C PHE A 106 3.21 9.60 8.24
N LYS A 107 3.22 10.79 7.65
CA LYS A 107 3.79 11.98 8.32
C LYS A 107 3.05 12.34 9.61
N LEU A 108 1.72 12.23 9.60
CA LEU A 108 0.87 12.51 10.76
C LEU A 108 1.21 11.62 11.97
N VAL A 109 1.44 10.32 11.73
CA VAL A 109 1.73 9.36 12.81
C VAL A 109 3.22 9.22 13.12
N LYS A 110 4.09 9.91 12.37
CA LYS A 110 5.54 9.85 12.57
C LYS A 110 5.89 10.42 13.95
N GLY A 111 6.56 9.60 14.77
CA GLY A 111 6.92 10.00 16.14
C GLY A 111 5.83 9.72 17.18
N PHE A 112 4.68 9.19 16.81
CA PHE A 112 3.72 8.70 17.77
C PHE A 112 4.35 7.54 18.58
N PRO A 113 4.31 7.60 19.94
CA PRO A 113 5.18 6.77 20.77
C PRO A 113 4.82 5.29 20.82
N ALA A 114 3.67 4.92 20.26
CA ALA A 114 3.18 3.54 20.31
C ALA A 114 2.95 3.01 18.89
N GLY A 115 3.29 1.74 18.68
CA GLY A 115 3.06 1.03 17.43
C GLY A 115 4.11 1.35 16.34
N ASN A 116 3.74 1.04 15.10
CA ASN A 116 4.53 1.25 13.90
C ASN A 116 3.82 2.25 13.00
N ALA A 117 4.53 3.21 12.42
CA ALA A 117 3.95 4.28 11.62
C ALA A 117 3.08 3.76 10.45
N PHE A 118 3.52 2.71 9.74
CA PHE A 118 2.73 2.08 8.67
C PHE A 118 1.42 1.51 9.21
N ALA A 119 1.48 0.72 10.28
CA ALA A 119 0.30 0.12 10.90
C ALA A 119 -0.64 1.20 11.45
N ASN A 120 -0.10 2.24 12.07
CA ASN A 120 -0.89 3.33 12.65
C ASN A 120 -1.63 4.13 11.57
N ALA A 121 -0.94 4.51 10.48
CA ALA A 121 -1.56 5.21 9.35
C ALA A 121 -2.67 4.37 8.71
N ILE A 122 -2.41 3.09 8.48
CA ILE A 122 -3.40 2.19 7.87
C ILE A 122 -4.60 1.97 8.80
N LYS A 123 -4.40 1.85 10.12
CA LYS A 123 -5.53 1.75 11.07
C LYS A 123 -6.44 2.98 11.07
N ILE A 124 -5.87 4.19 10.91
CA ILE A 124 -6.65 5.42 10.77
C ILE A 124 -7.52 5.36 9.52
N LEU A 125 -6.89 5.07 8.39
CA LEU A 125 -7.58 5.01 7.11
C LEU A 125 -8.64 3.89 7.09
N ASP A 126 -8.29 2.70 7.59
CA ASP A 126 -9.22 1.56 7.68
C ASP A 126 -10.43 1.86 8.57
N HIS A 127 -10.22 2.56 9.69
CA HIS A 127 -11.32 3.03 10.53
C HIS A 127 -12.31 3.91 9.76
N ILE A 128 -11.81 4.83 8.92
CA ILE A 128 -12.66 5.68 8.10
C ILE A 128 -13.38 4.85 7.04
N MET A 129 -12.69 3.92 6.37
CA MET A 129 -13.32 3.02 5.40
C MET A 129 -14.38 2.11 6.04
N ALA A 130 -14.15 1.70 7.29
CA ALA A 130 -15.09 0.85 8.02
C ALA A 130 -16.40 1.55 8.38
N PHE A 131 -16.31 2.81 8.81
CA PHE A 131 -17.45 3.54 9.39
C PHE A 131 -17.97 4.69 8.54
N GLY A 132 -17.28 5.10 7.48
CA GLY A 132 -17.71 6.20 6.60
C GLY A 132 -17.97 7.50 7.38
N GLU A 133 -19.13 8.13 7.18
CA GLU A 133 -19.50 9.37 7.86
C GLU A 133 -19.60 9.22 9.39
N GLU A 134 -19.80 8.00 9.89
CA GLU A 134 -19.86 7.73 11.33
C GLU A 134 -18.48 7.61 12.00
N CYS A 135 -17.38 7.70 11.24
CA CYS A 135 -16.03 7.43 11.74
C CYS A 135 -15.61 8.31 12.95
N LEU A 136 -16.13 9.53 13.05
CA LEU A 136 -15.87 10.43 14.19
C LEU A 136 -16.75 10.17 15.40
N HIS A 137 -17.83 9.41 15.23
CA HIS A 137 -18.73 9.01 16.32
C HIS A 137 -18.39 7.63 16.90
N ARG A 138 -17.35 7.01 16.37
CA ARG A 138 -16.84 5.71 16.83
C ARG A 138 -15.53 5.86 17.59
N ASP A 139 -15.33 5.00 18.55
CA ASP A 139 -14.07 4.95 19.28
C ASP A 139 -12.89 4.76 18.32
N PRO A 140 -11.85 5.62 18.39
CA PRO A 140 -10.65 5.45 17.57
C PRO A 140 -9.99 4.08 17.78
N PRO A 141 -9.29 3.53 16.76
CA PRO A 141 -8.73 2.19 16.82
C PRO A 141 -7.67 2.06 17.91
N LEU A 142 -7.67 0.89 18.56
CA LEU A 142 -6.66 0.50 19.54
C LEU A 142 -5.37 0.05 18.82
N LEU A 143 -4.26 0.48 19.39
CA LEU A 143 -2.95 -0.06 19.08
C LEU A 143 -2.69 -1.34 19.89
N TYR A 144 -1.66 -2.10 19.48
CA TYR A 144 -1.22 -3.29 20.21
C TYR A 144 -0.89 -3.01 21.69
N SER A 145 -0.41 -1.80 22.00
CA SER A 145 -0.12 -1.34 23.35
C SER A 145 -1.36 -1.07 24.23
N GLY A 146 -2.57 -1.16 23.68
CA GLY A 146 -3.82 -0.75 24.34
C GLY A 146 -4.09 0.75 24.31
N VAL A 147 -3.20 1.55 23.73
CA VAL A 147 -3.41 2.99 23.53
C VAL A 147 -4.33 3.20 22.32
N ARG A 148 -5.29 4.11 22.41
CA ARG A 148 -6.08 4.55 21.26
C ARG A 148 -5.34 5.61 20.46
N LEU A 149 -5.52 5.58 19.16
CA LEU A 149 -5.07 6.68 18.28
C LEU A 149 -5.90 7.94 18.59
N PRO A 150 -5.29 9.14 18.53
CA PRO A 150 -6.01 10.39 18.71
C PRO A 150 -7.14 10.57 17.69
N VAL A 151 -8.29 11.09 18.13
CA VAL A 151 -9.42 11.36 17.22
C VAL A 151 -9.05 12.40 16.16
N GLU A 152 -8.20 13.36 16.50
CA GLU A 152 -7.69 14.38 15.59
C GLU A 152 -6.97 13.79 14.37
N PHE A 153 -6.39 12.59 14.51
CA PHE A 153 -5.79 11.87 13.38
C PHE A 153 -6.86 11.33 12.43
N ILE A 154 -8.01 10.88 12.98
CA ILE A 154 -9.14 10.45 12.17
C ILE A 154 -9.74 11.65 11.42
N GLU A 155 -9.95 12.78 12.11
CA GLU A 155 -10.47 14.02 11.52
C GLU A 155 -9.59 14.49 10.35
N TYR A 156 -8.29 14.57 10.57
CA TYR A 156 -7.33 14.98 9.55
C TYR A 156 -7.35 14.04 8.33
N ALA A 157 -7.31 12.74 8.56
CA ALA A 157 -7.30 11.75 7.48
C ALA A 157 -8.63 11.71 6.71
N ALA A 158 -9.77 11.90 7.39
CA ALA A 158 -11.07 12.02 6.75
C ALA A 158 -11.14 13.25 5.84
N GLY A 159 -10.58 14.38 6.29
CA GLY A 159 -10.44 15.59 5.48
C GLY A 159 -9.59 15.35 4.22
N LEU A 160 -8.47 14.63 4.35
CA LEU A 160 -7.62 14.26 3.22
C LEU A 160 -8.35 13.38 2.21
N LEU A 161 -9.03 12.33 2.69
CA LEU A 161 -9.78 11.43 1.83
C LEU A 161 -10.87 12.17 1.04
N ARG A 162 -11.57 13.13 1.67
CA ARG A 162 -12.55 13.98 0.97
C ARG A 162 -11.89 14.88 -0.07
N GLN A 163 -10.78 15.52 0.26
CA GLN A 163 -10.01 16.37 -0.66
C GLN A 163 -9.54 15.62 -1.90
N GLU A 164 -9.15 14.35 -1.75
CA GLU A 164 -8.65 13.50 -2.82
C GLU A 164 -9.75 12.64 -3.47
N GLU A 165 -11.04 12.88 -3.13
CA GLU A 165 -12.19 12.13 -3.65
C GLU A 165 -12.14 10.60 -3.39
N LEU A 166 -11.44 10.21 -2.31
CA LEU A 166 -11.26 8.81 -1.88
C LEU A 166 -12.07 8.46 -0.62
N PHE A 167 -12.88 9.39 -0.12
CA PHE A 167 -13.74 9.14 1.04
C PHE A 167 -14.83 8.12 0.68
N PRO A 168 -15.08 7.08 1.49
CA PRO A 168 -16.04 6.05 1.15
C PRO A 168 -17.48 6.60 1.17
N ALA A 169 -18.26 6.29 0.15
CA ALA A 169 -19.68 6.65 0.10
C ALA A 169 -20.49 5.98 1.21
N ARG A 170 -20.02 4.81 1.66
CA ARG A 170 -20.57 4.02 2.77
C ARG A 170 -19.45 3.24 3.43
N GLY A 171 -19.47 3.15 4.78
CA GLY A 171 -18.57 2.29 5.51
C GLY A 171 -18.89 0.80 5.31
N TYR A 172 -17.87 -0.05 5.27
CA TYR A 172 -18.08 -1.49 5.03
C TYR A 172 -18.65 -2.24 6.26
N ILE A 173 -18.70 -1.60 7.43
CA ILE A 173 -19.35 -2.12 8.65
C ILE A 173 -20.73 -1.46 8.90
N SER A 174 -21.02 -0.34 8.25
CA SER A 174 -22.25 0.45 8.48
C SER A 174 -23.46 -0.06 7.69
#